data_82a82d833edc7686d450a740c5f83d52
#
_entry.id   82a82d833edc7686d450a740c5f83d52
#
_cell.length_a   1.000
_cell.length_b   1.000
_cell.length_c   1.000
_cell.angle_alpha   90.00
_cell.angle_beta   90.00
_cell.angle_gamma   90.00
#
_symmetry.space_group_name_H-M   'P 1'
#
loop_
_entity.id
_entity.type
_entity.pdbx_description
1 polymer ?
#
loop_
_entity_poly.entity_id
_entity_poly.type
_entity_poly.pdbx_seq_one_letter_code
_entity_poly.pdbx_strand_id
1 'polypeptide(L)'
;METSIQETTKAPSKFWGGGKQGYSTAFHMAWPAVMESFFISLAGMVDSWMVSSLGPEAVAAVGLTTQPKFIGLCIFIATNVAVSALVARRRGEKDRVGANQVLLMALAFVLIMGTIISAIFVTFASPIITFCGAQADTHDDAVLYLRIIMGGMMFNIISLAINAAQRGAGNTKIAMRTNVTANVINVICN
;
A
#
# COMPACT_ATOMS: atom_id res chain seq x y z
N MET A 1 7.23 7.39 -57.23
CA MET A 1 7.81 6.59 -56.17
C MET A 1 7.66 7.34 -54.86
N GLU A 2 6.43 7.82 -54.58
CA GLU A 2 6.08 8.76 -53.49
C GLU A 2 4.62 8.57 -53.10
N THR A 3 4.21 7.40 -52.63
CA THR A 3 2.82 7.14 -52.21
C THR A 3 2.70 5.97 -51.24
N SER A 4 3.56 5.88 -50.20
CA SER A 4 3.40 4.81 -49.23
C SER A 4 3.88 5.14 -47.79
N ILE A 5 3.90 6.42 -47.38
CA ILE A 5 4.27 6.80 -45.97
C ILE A 5 3.16 7.68 -45.35
N GLN A 6 1.90 7.42 -45.59
CA GLN A 6 0.81 8.15 -44.90
C GLN A 6 -0.26 7.27 -44.29
N GLU A 7 0.08 6.10 -43.80
CA GLU A 7 -0.94 5.25 -43.16
C GLU A 7 -0.41 4.56 -41.89
N THR A 8 -0.01 5.32 -40.88
CA THR A 8 0.15 4.79 -39.52
C THR A 8 0.24 5.89 -38.45
N THR A 9 -0.72 6.81 -38.43
CA THR A 9 -0.89 7.66 -37.23
C THR A 9 -2.38 7.98 -37.03
N LYS A 10 -3.22 6.97 -36.98
CA LYS A 10 -4.53 7.12 -36.33
C LYS A 10 -4.36 6.76 -34.86
N ALA A 11 -3.96 7.74 -34.05
CA ALA A 11 -4.14 7.70 -32.61
C ALA A 11 -5.60 7.34 -32.29
N PRO A 12 -5.87 6.42 -31.37
CA PRO A 12 -7.23 6.08 -31.00
C PRO A 12 -7.87 7.25 -30.25
N SER A 13 -8.54 8.12 -30.99
CA SER A 13 -9.33 9.24 -30.47
C SER A 13 -10.57 8.82 -29.65
N LYS A 14 -10.64 7.57 -29.22
CA LYS A 14 -11.74 7.01 -28.40
C LYS A 14 -11.47 7.00 -26.88
N PHE A 15 -10.30 7.46 -26.43
CA PHE A 15 -10.00 7.44 -25.00
C PHE A 15 -10.63 8.60 -24.21
N TRP A 16 -11.08 9.66 -24.90
CA TRP A 16 -11.75 10.84 -24.31
C TRP A 16 -13.19 11.00 -24.78
N GLY A 17 -13.83 9.94 -25.23
CA GLY A 17 -15.26 9.95 -25.51
C GLY A 17 -16.04 10.08 -24.19
N GLY A 18 -16.22 11.30 -23.72
CA GLY A 18 -17.00 11.66 -22.54
C GLY A 18 -18.49 11.38 -22.71
N GLY A 19 -18.86 10.12 -22.98
CA GLY A 19 -20.23 9.65 -22.91
C GLY A 19 -20.56 9.18 -21.49
N LYS A 20 -21.84 9.20 -21.12
CA LYS A 20 -22.37 8.71 -19.83
C LYS A 20 -21.80 7.35 -19.41
N GLN A 21 -21.39 6.49 -20.35
CA GLN A 21 -20.75 5.20 -20.10
C GLN A 21 -19.34 5.32 -19.52
N GLY A 22 -18.55 6.30 -19.94
CA GLY A 22 -17.19 6.52 -19.39
C GLY A 22 -17.24 6.98 -17.93
N TYR A 23 -18.15 7.90 -17.61
CA TYR A 23 -18.35 8.36 -16.24
C TYR A 23 -18.89 7.27 -15.32
N SER A 24 -19.81 6.43 -15.82
CA SER A 24 -20.34 5.29 -15.06
C SER A 24 -19.25 4.27 -14.75
N THR A 25 -18.39 3.94 -15.71
CA THR A 25 -17.27 3.02 -15.51
C THR A 25 -16.23 3.58 -14.51
N ALA A 26 -15.88 4.86 -14.66
CA ALA A 26 -14.97 5.55 -13.74
C ALA A 26 -15.54 5.57 -12.31
N PHE A 27 -16.83 5.87 -12.16
CA PHE A 27 -17.51 5.87 -10.86
C PHE A 27 -17.54 4.46 -10.22
N HIS A 28 -17.84 3.43 -11.00
CA HIS A 28 -17.82 2.04 -10.52
C HIS A 28 -16.43 1.56 -10.08
N MET A 29 -15.36 2.09 -10.68
CA MET A 29 -13.98 1.81 -10.27
C MET A 29 -13.56 2.65 -9.06
N ALA A 30 -13.98 3.91 -8.99
CA ALA A 30 -13.60 4.84 -7.92
C ALA A 30 -14.34 4.54 -6.60
N TRP A 31 -15.61 4.16 -6.66
CA TRP A 31 -16.44 3.90 -5.48
C TRP A 31 -15.82 2.89 -4.49
N PRO A 32 -15.33 1.70 -4.94
CA PRO A 32 -14.67 0.77 -4.04
C PRO A 32 -13.42 1.34 -3.37
N ALA A 33 -12.64 2.17 -4.08
CA ALA A 33 -11.44 2.80 -3.53
C ALA A 33 -11.80 3.87 -2.48
N VAL A 34 -12.87 4.63 -2.68
CA VAL A 34 -13.38 5.61 -1.71
C VAL A 34 -13.85 4.90 -0.44
N MET A 35 -14.60 3.82 -0.58
CA MET A 35 -15.06 3.02 0.56
C MET A 35 -13.87 2.39 1.32
N GLU A 36 -12.89 1.85 0.60
CA GLU A 36 -11.65 1.33 1.19
C GLU A 36 -10.94 2.40 2.01
N SER A 37 -10.75 3.61 1.46
CA SER A 37 -10.11 4.73 2.15
C SER A 37 -10.90 5.19 3.37
N PHE A 38 -12.23 5.19 3.28
CA PHE A 38 -13.09 5.53 4.42
C PHE A 38 -12.91 4.55 5.59
N PHE A 39 -12.92 3.24 5.33
CA PHE A 39 -12.72 2.23 6.37
C PHE A 39 -11.30 2.25 6.95
N ILE A 40 -10.28 2.50 6.13
CA ILE A 40 -8.90 2.68 6.61
C ILE A 40 -8.81 3.88 7.55
N SER A 41 -9.42 5.02 7.19
CA SER A 41 -9.43 6.22 8.02
C SER A 41 -10.20 6.00 9.33
N LEU A 42 -11.32 5.28 9.27
CA LEU A 42 -12.11 4.95 10.45
C LEU A 42 -11.32 4.06 11.42
N ALA A 43 -10.66 3.01 10.92
CA ALA A 43 -9.80 2.15 11.72
C ALA A 43 -8.67 2.96 12.38
N GLY A 44 -7.97 3.82 11.61
CA GLY A 44 -6.92 4.68 12.15
C GLY A 44 -7.42 5.68 13.22
N MET A 45 -8.67 6.14 13.11
CA MET A 45 -9.27 6.99 14.13
C MET A 45 -9.54 6.19 15.42
N VAL A 46 -10.03 4.96 15.31
CA VAL A 46 -10.25 4.07 16.47
C VAL A 46 -8.92 3.74 17.14
N ASP A 47 -7.89 3.36 16.36
CA ASP A 47 -6.55 3.07 16.87
C ASP A 47 -5.97 4.29 17.62
N SER A 48 -6.10 5.49 17.05
CA SER A 48 -5.62 6.72 17.69
C SER A 48 -6.36 7.02 19.02
N TRP A 49 -7.65 6.76 19.05
CA TRP A 49 -8.44 6.93 20.26
C TRP A 49 -8.04 5.94 21.36
N MET A 50 -7.81 4.69 21.00
CA MET A 50 -7.34 3.65 21.93
C MET A 50 -5.95 3.97 22.49
N VAL A 51 -5.01 4.38 21.64
CA VAL A 51 -3.67 4.81 22.10
C VAL A 51 -3.76 6.02 23.03
N SER A 52 -4.68 6.97 22.74
CA SER A 52 -4.90 8.14 23.59
C SER A 52 -5.39 7.78 25.00
N SER A 53 -6.08 6.65 25.16
CA SER A 53 -6.52 6.17 26.47
C SER A 53 -5.39 5.63 27.35
N LEU A 54 -4.23 5.30 26.78
CA LEU A 54 -3.05 4.80 27.49
C LEU A 54 -2.18 5.93 28.07
N GLY A 55 -2.47 7.18 27.72
CA GLY A 55 -1.78 8.35 28.25
C GLY A 55 -0.89 9.07 27.23
N PRO A 56 -0.37 10.25 27.61
CA PRO A 56 0.39 11.11 26.69
C PRO A 56 1.72 10.49 26.24
N GLU A 57 2.36 9.67 27.05
CA GLU A 57 3.62 9.00 26.75
C GLU A 57 3.44 7.99 25.61
N ALA A 58 2.37 7.20 25.63
CA ALA A 58 2.04 6.26 24.57
C ALA A 58 1.74 6.98 23.24
N VAL A 59 1.00 8.10 23.28
CA VAL A 59 0.73 8.93 22.10
C VAL A 59 2.02 9.49 21.52
N ALA A 60 2.94 9.98 22.38
CA ALA A 60 4.23 10.49 21.96
C ALA A 60 5.09 9.38 21.34
N ALA A 61 5.15 8.18 21.92
CA ALA A 61 5.87 7.03 21.39
C ALA A 61 5.39 6.62 19.99
N VAL A 62 4.08 6.52 19.79
CA VAL A 62 3.48 6.23 18.48
C VAL A 62 3.77 7.37 17.48
N GLY A 63 3.69 8.62 17.91
CA GLY A 63 4.01 9.78 17.09
C GLY A 63 5.44 9.77 16.58
N LEU A 64 6.42 9.50 17.45
CA LEU A 64 7.84 9.41 17.11
C LEU A 64 8.14 8.30 16.10
N THR A 65 7.43 7.21 16.14
CA THR A 65 7.63 6.07 15.22
C THR A 65 6.97 6.25 13.85
N THR A 66 6.11 7.26 13.69
CA THR A 66 5.35 7.47 12.45
C THR A 66 6.28 7.79 11.27
N GLN A 67 7.26 8.66 11.44
CA GLN A 67 8.19 9.03 10.38
C GLN A 67 9.11 7.86 9.96
N PRO A 68 9.80 7.18 10.88
CA PRO A 68 10.60 6.00 10.53
C PRO A 68 9.79 4.91 9.83
N LYS A 69 8.59 4.63 10.32
CA LYS A 69 7.67 3.67 9.69
C LYS A 69 7.33 4.06 8.27
N PHE A 70 7.01 5.33 8.02
CA PHE A 70 6.68 5.82 6.69
C PHE A 70 7.86 5.70 5.72
N ILE A 71 9.08 6.04 6.16
CA ILE A 71 10.31 5.88 5.38
C ILE A 71 10.50 4.40 4.99
N GLY A 72 10.34 3.48 5.94
CA GLY A 72 10.41 2.04 5.67
C GLY A 72 9.37 1.56 4.66
N LEU A 73 8.18 2.16 4.65
CA LEU A 73 7.08 1.79 3.74
C LEU A 73 7.18 2.42 2.34
N CYS A 74 7.92 3.53 2.16
CA CYS A 74 7.99 4.24 0.88
C CYS A 74 8.36 3.34 -0.31
N ILE A 75 9.34 2.44 -0.14
CA ILE A 75 9.79 1.51 -1.19
C ILE A 75 8.64 0.58 -1.59
N PHE A 76 7.86 0.12 -0.63
CA PHE A 76 6.73 -0.79 -0.88
C PHE A 76 5.54 -0.07 -1.51
N ILE A 77 5.30 1.19 -1.16
CA ILE A 77 4.29 2.04 -1.81
C ILE A 77 4.64 2.24 -3.29
N ALA A 78 5.91 2.54 -3.60
CA ALA A 78 6.38 2.67 -4.98
C ALA A 78 6.25 1.34 -5.75
N THR A 79 6.65 0.23 -5.13
CA THR A 79 6.52 -1.12 -5.70
C THR A 79 5.06 -1.45 -5.98
N ASN A 80 4.14 -1.07 -5.09
CA ASN A 80 2.71 -1.27 -5.21
C ASN A 80 2.13 -0.61 -6.48
N VAL A 81 2.55 0.64 -6.76
CA VAL A 81 2.16 1.36 -7.98
C VAL A 81 2.71 0.65 -9.21
N ALA A 82 3.99 0.25 -9.19
CA ALA A 82 4.62 -0.45 -10.31
C ALA A 82 3.95 -1.80 -10.61
N VAL A 83 3.67 -2.60 -9.59
CA VAL A 83 2.98 -3.90 -9.72
C VAL A 83 1.59 -3.71 -10.33
N SER A 84 0.82 -2.75 -9.85
CA SER A 84 -0.52 -2.46 -10.38
C SER A 84 -0.45 -2.08 -11.87
N ALA A 85 0.49 -1.22 -12.26
CA ALA A 85 0.66 -0.79 -13.64
C ALA A 85 1.11 -1.94 -14.57
N LEU A 86 2.08 -2.75 -14.13
CA LEU A 86 2.60 -3.88 -14.92
C LEU A 86 1.54 -4.97 -15.10
N VAL A 87 0.79 -5.31 -14.05
CA VAL A 87 -0.30 -6.28 -14.13
C VAL A 87 -1.41 -5.76 -15.04
N ALA A 88 -1.78 -4.47 -14.95
CA ALA A 88 -2.78 -3.87 -15.82
C ALA A 88 -2.36 -3.94 -17.30
N ARG A 89 -1.08 -3.67 -17.59
CA ARG A 89 -0.53 -3.78 -18.95
C ARG A 89 -0.62 -5.21 -19.48
N ARG A 90 -0.12 -6.21 -18.73
CA ARG A 90 -0.19 -7.62 -19.12
C ARG A 90 -1.63 -8.11 -19.29
N ARG A 91 -2.52 -7.61 -18.47
CA ARG A 91 -3.96 -7.90 -18.60
C ARG A 91 -4.55 -7.34 -19.89
N GLY A 92 -4.15 -6.11 -20.28
CA GLY A 92 -4.52 -5.48 -21.56
C GLY A 92 -4.01 -6.27 -22.77
N GLU A 93 -2.81 -6.83 -22.68
CA GLU A 93 -2.20 -7.73 -23.66
C GLU A 93 -2.83 -9.15 -23.67
N LYS A 94 -3.79 -9.43 -22.77
CA LYS A 94 -4.41 -10.75 -22.53
C LYS A 94 -3.41 -11.84 -22.08
N ASP A 95 -2.22 -11.44 -21.65
CA ASP A 95 -1.16 -12.31 -21.16
C ASP A 95 -1.36 -12.60 -19.66
N ARG A 96 -2.11 -13.67 -19.36
CA ARG A 96 -2.35 -14.10 -17.98
C ARG A 96 -1.09 -14.69 -17.31
N VAL A 97 -0.24 -15.33 -18.10
CA VAL A 97 0.99 -15.95 -17.59
C VAL A 97 1.96 -14.86 -17.18
N GLY A 98 2.17 -13.85 -18.04
CA GLY A 98 3.00 -12.71 -17.73
C GLY A 98 2.48 -11.90 -16.54
N ALA A 99 1.16 -11.73 -16.39
CA ALA A 99 0.58 -11.06 -15.22
C ALA A 99 0.87 -11.82 -13.90
N ASN A 100 0.82 -13.16 -13.92
CA ASN A 100 1.15 -13.98 -12.76
C ASN A 100 2.66 -13.96 -12.45
N GLN A 101 3.51 -13.93 -13.47
CA GLN A 101 4.96 -13.77 -13.28
C GLN A 101 5.30 -12.43 -12.63
N VAL A 102 4.64 -11.33 -13.03
CA VAL A 102 4.81 -10.02 -12.39
C VAL A 102 4.48 -10.10 -10.90
N LEU A 103 3.36 -10.75 -10.53
CA LEU A 103 2.99 -10.94 -9.12
C LEU A 103 4.05 -11.75 -8.35
N LEU A 104 4.53 -12.86 -8.91
CA LEU A 104 5.54 -13.70 -8.26
C LEU A 104 6.86 -12.95 -8.06
N MET A 105 7.32 -12.22 -9.08
CA MET A 105 8.52 -11.38 -8.98
C MET A 105 8.34 -10.27 -7.95
N ALA A 106 7.17 -9.63 -7.90
CA ALA A 106 6.86 -8.62 -6.91
C ALA A 106 6.85 -9.18 -5.49
N LEU A 107 6.27 -10.37 -5.28
CA LEU A 107 6.29 -11.04 -3.98
C LEU A 107 7.71 -11.40 -3.55
N ALA A 108 8.53 -11.95 -4.44
CA ALA A 108 9.93 -12.24 -4.15
C ALA A 108 10.71 -10.98 -3.79
N PHE A 109 10.55 -9.89 -4.55
CA PHE A 109 11.18 -8.59 -4.27
C PHE A 109 10.75 -8.04 -2.90
N VAL A 110 9.44 -8.03 -2.63
CA VAL A 110 8.87 -7.54 -1.37
C VAL A 110 9.34 -8.36 -0.18
N LEU A 111 9.46 -9.69 -0.31
CA LEU A 111 9.99 -10.56 0.74
C LEU A 111 11.45 -10.27 1.04
N ILE A 112 12.29 -10.18 0.02
CA ILE A 112 13.73 -9.90 0.19
C ILE A 112 13.94 -8.50 0.80
N MET A 113 13.38 -7.47 0.16
CA MET A 113 13.52 -6.09 0.62
C MET A 113 12.86 -5.87 1.98
N GLY A 114 11.72 -6.50 2.23
CA GLY A 114 11.02 -6.44 3.50
C GLY A 114 11.85 -7.05 4.64
N THR A 115 12.49 -8.18 4.41
CA THR A 115 13.38 -8.80 5.40
C THR A 115 14.57 -7.90 5.70
N ILE A 116 15.21 -7.32 4.68
CA ILE A 116 16.35 -6.43 4.84
C ILE A 116 15.93 -5.17 5.63
N ILE A 117 14.85 -4.51 5.22
CA ILE A 117 14.38 -3.28 5.87
C ILE A 117 13.92 -3.57 7.31
N SER A 118 13.16 -4.65 7.52
CA SER A 118 12.73 -5.06 8.85
C SER A 118 13.94 -5.33 9.76
N ALA A 119 14.94 -6.07 9.29
CA ALA A 119 16.15 -6.35 10.05
C ALA A 119 16.93 -5.07 10.42
N ILE A 120 17.07 -4.14 9.48
CA ILE A 120 17.72 -2.83 9.74
C ILE A 120 16.95 -2.06 10.82
N PHE A 121 15.63 -1.90 10.67
CA PHE A 121 14.84 -1.11 11.61
C PHE A 121 14.74 -1.76 12.99
N VAL A 122 14.65 -3.09 13.08
CA VAL A 122 14.63 -3.80 14.37
C VAL A 122 15.98 -3.69 15.08
N THR A 123 17.09 -3.84 14.33
CA THR A 123 18.45 -3.77 14.91
C THR A 123 18.82 -2.34 15.32
N PHE A 124 18.50 -1.36 14.47
CA PHE A 124 18.84 0.05 14.71
C PHE A 124 17.67 0.85 15.29
N ALA A 125 16.67 0.21 15.91
CA ALA A 125 15.50 0.90 16.45
C ALA A 125 15.88 2.00 17.46
N SER A 126 16.78 1.70 18.42
CA SER A 126 17.20 2.66 19.45
C SER A 126 17.89 3.91 18.86
N PRO A 127 18.93 3.80 18.01
CA PRO A 127 19.54 5.00 17.41
C PRO A 127 18.55 5.78 16.50
N ILE A 128 17.62 5.10 15.81
CA ILE A 128 16.60 5.77 14.98
C ILE A 128 15.68 6.61 15.86
N ILE A 129 15.19 6.05 16.96
CA ILE A 129 14.27 6.74 17.88
C ILE A 129 14.98 7.87 18.61
N THR A 130 16.25 7.69 18.99
CA THR A 130 17.08 8.77 19.56
C THR A 130 17.24 9.92 18.55
N PHE A 131 17.50 9.61 17.29
CA PHE A 131 17.59 10.61 16.22
C PHE A 131 16.28 11.36 15.98
N CYS A 132 15.12 10.69 16.19
CA CYS A 132 13.80 11.31 16.12
C CYS A 132 13.49 12.24 17.31
N GLY A 133 14.39 12.36 18.30
CA GLY A 133 14.25 13.28 19.42
C GLY A 133 13.44 12.72 20.59
N ALA A 134 13.45 11.41 20.80
CA ALA A 134 12.79 10.77 21.94
C ALA A 134 13.42 11.25 23.27
N GLN A 135 12.55 11.57 24.23
CA GLN A 135 12.95 11.87 25.60
C GLN A 135 13.14 10.57 26.38
N ALA A 136 13.85 10.63 27.50
CA ALA A 136 14.23 9.45 28.28
C ALA A 136 13.02 8.61 28.78
N ASP A 137 11.90 9.27 29.05
CA ASP A 137 10.64 8.67 29.50
C ASP A 137 9.87 7.94 28.39
N THR A 138 10.02 8.35 27.15
CA THR A 138 9.27 7.85 25.99
C THR A 138 10.12 6.92 25.10
N HIS A 139 11.46 6.92 25.30
CA HIS A 139 12.41 6.26 24.42
C HIS A 139 12.17 4.72 24.36
N ASP A 140 12.07 4.07 25.50
CA ASP A 140 12.00 2.60 25.55
C ASP A 140 10.68 2.07 24.95
N ASP A 141 9.57 2.75 25.22
CA ASP A 141 8.27 2.43 24.63
C ASP A 141 8.27 2.62 23.12
N ALA A 142 8.84 3.73 22.63
CA ALA A 142 8.96 3.99 21.19
C ALA A 142 9.84 2.97 20.48
N VAL A 143 10.96 2.55 21.10
CA VAL A 143 11.85 1.52 20.56
C VAL A 143 11.15 0.17 20.48
N LEU A 144 10.45 -0.22 21.56
CA LEU A 144 9.70 -1.48 21.60
C LEU A 144 8.59 -1.48 20.55
N TYR A 145 7.82 -0.41 20.47
CA TYR A 145 6.75 -0.25 19.50
C TYR A 145 7.28 -0.30 18.06
N LEU A 146 8.39 0.40 17.75
CA LEU A 146 9.00 0.35 16.43
C LEU A 146 9.45 -1.05 16.06
N ARG A 147 10.08 -1.79 16.98
CA ARG A 147 10.52 -3.18 16.76
C ARG A 147 9.37 -4.11 16.45
N ILE A 148 8.27 -4.01 17.20
CA ILE A 148 7.08 -4.84 16.99
C ILE A 148 6.45 -4.55 15.61
N ILE A 149 6.24 -3.28 15.28
CA ILE A 149 5.61 -2.90 14.02
C ILE A 149 6.48 -3.27 12.83
N MET A 150 7.77 -2.97 12.88
CA MET A 150 8.67 -3.25 11.76
C MET A 150 8.95 -4.75 11.64
N GLY A 151 8.96 -5.51 12.74
CA GLY A 151 9.01 -6.97 12.71
C GLY A 151 7.77 -7.61 12.08
N GLY A 152 6.59 -7.07 12.36
CA GLY A 152 5.32 -7.51 11.79
C GLY A 152 5.01 -6.97 10.38
N MET A 153 5.83 -6.06 9.86
CA MET A 153 5.60 -5.36 8.59
C MET A 153 5.50 -6.32 7.39
N MET A 154 6.12 -7.51 7.46
CA MET A 154 6.10 -8.52 6.40
C MET A 154 4.69 -8.88 5.95
N PHE A 155 3.77 -9.10 6.88
CA PHE A 155 2.38 -9.44 6.54
C PHE A 155 1.68 -8.29 5.82
N ASN A 156 1.95 -7.06 6.23
CA ASN A 156 1.38 -5.86 5.61
C ASN A 156 1.86 -5.69 4.17
N ILE A 157 3.18 -5.77 3.91
CA ILE A 157 3.74 -5.55 2.57
C ILE A 157 3.36 -6.64 1.58
N ILE A 158 3.22 -7.90 2.02
CA ILE A 158 2.68 -8.99 1.19
C ILE A 158 1.22 -8.68 0.79
N SER A 159 0.40 -8.28 1.75
CA SER A 159 -0.98 -7.89 1.50
C SER A 159 -1.08 -6.71 0.51
N LEU A 160 -0.21 -5.69 0.66
CA LEU A 160 -0.12 -4.56 -0.26
C LEU A 160 0.20 -5.00 -1.68
N ALA A 161 1.17 -5.91 -1.88
CA ALA A 161 1.56 -6.41 -3.20
C ALA A 161 0.43 -7.21 -3.86
N ILE A 162 -0.26 -8.07 -3.11
CA ILE A 162 -1.41 -8.84 -3.62
C ILE A 162 -2.56 -7.90 -3.99
N ASN A 163 -2.89 -6.93 -3.14
CA ASN A 163 -3.94 -5.95 -3.42
C ASN A 163 -3.61 -5.07 -4.63
N ALA A 164 -2.34 -4.73 -4.85
CA ALA A 164 -1.89 -4.02 -6.05
C ALA A 164 -2.12 -4.82 -7.32
N ALA A 165 -1.74 -6.10 -7.30
CA ALA A 165 -1.97 -6.99 -8.44
C ALA A 165 -3.47 -7.16 -8.73
N GLN A 166 -4.32 -7.27 -7.71
CA GLN A 166 -5.79 -7.35 -7.86
C GLN A 166 -6.34 -6.06 -8.47
N ARG A 167 -5.89 -4.90 -8.03
CA ARG A 167 -6.28 -3.60 -8.64
C ARG A 167 -5.82 -3.51 -10.09
N GLY A 168 -4.58 -3.89 -10.38
CA GLY A 168 -4.06 -3.95 -11.75
C GLY A 168 -4.82 -4.91 -12.66
N ALA A 169 -5.31 -6.02 -12.11
CA ALA A 169 -6.17 -6.98 -12.83
C ALA A 169 -7.62 -6.49 -13.02
N GLY A 170 -8.00 -5.31 -12.48
CA GLY A 170 -9.36 -4.78 -12.54
C GLY A 170 -10.30 -5.34 -11.46
N ASN A 171 -9.79 -6.15 -10.53
CA ASN A 171 -10.58 -6.77 -9.45
C ASN A 171 -10.61 -5.89 -8.18
N THR A 172 -10.92 -4.61 -8.33
CA THR A 172 -10.93 -3.63 -7.22
C THR A 172 -11.87 -4.03 -6.08
N LYS A 173 -12.97 -4.72 -6.39
CA LYS A 173 -13.92 -5.21 -5.39
C LYS A 173 -13.31 -6.26 -4.45
N ILE A 174 -12.41 -7.11 -4.94
CA ILE A 174 -11.73 -8.12 -4.12
C ILE A 174 -10.76 -7.41 -3.18
N ALA A 175 -9.92 -6.50 -3.67
CA ALA A 175 -9.01 -5.72 -2.86
C ALA A 175 -9.76 -4.95 -1.75
N MET A 176 -10.86 -4.27 -2.11
CA MET A 176 -11.72 -3.58 -1.14
C MET A 176 -12.27 -4.54 -0.06
N ARG A 177 -12.84 -5.68 -0.45
CA ARG A 177 -13.40 -6.64 0.52
C ARG A 177 -12.33 -7.15 1.49
N THR A 178 -11.15 -7.50 0.98
CA THR A 178 -10.04 -7.98 1.80
C THR A 178 -9.60 -6.93 2.81
N ASN A 179 -9.41 -5.68 2.38
CA ASN A 179 -9.00 -4.59 3.25
C ASN A 179 -10.07 -4.19 4.25
N VAL A 180 -11.34 -4.13 3.84
CA VAL A 180 -12.46 -3.85 4.76
C VAL A 180 -12.57 -4.95 5.81
N THR A 181 -12.50 -6.22 5.42
CA THR A 181 -12.54 -7.34 6.36
C THR A 181 -11.38 -7.28 7.36
N ALA A 182 -10.16 -7.01 6.87
CA ALA A 182 -8.99 -6.87 7.75
C ALA A 182 -9.15 -5.72 8.75
N ASN A 183 -9.65 -4.56 8.30
CA ASN A 183 -9.89 -3.40 9.17
C ASN A 183 -11.01 -3.65 10.18
N VAL A 184 -12.09 -4.34 9.79
CA VAL A 184 -13.17 -4.72 10.72
C VAL A 184 -12.64 -5.68 11.79
N ILE A 185 -11.84 -6.68 11.40
CA ILE A 185 -11.22 -7.61 12.36
C ILE A 185 -10.28 -6.84 13.30
N ASN A 186 -9.47 -5.92 12.76
CA ASN A 186 -8.58 -5.08 13.56
C ASN A 186 -9.36 -4.29 14.62
N VAL A 187 -10.44 -3.60 14.24
CA VAL A 187 -11.28 -2.83 15.18
C VAL A 187 -11.96 -3.70 16.23
N ILE A 188 -12.31 -4.96 15.90
CA ILE A 188 -12.94 -5.90 16.86
C ILE A 188 -11.89 -6.48 17.82
N CYS A 189 -10.64 -6.70 17.34
CA CYS A 189 -9.57 -7.29 18.14
C CYS A 189 -8.79 -6.27 18.99
N ASN A 190 -8.96 -4.98 18.73
CA ASN A 190 -8.42 -3.89 19.53
C ASN A 190 -9.28 -3.62 20.75
#